data_56a195a82229cad22a80baf8bfee7473
#
_entry.id   56a195a82229cad22a80baf8bfee7473
#
_cell.length_a   1.000
_cell.length_b   1.000
_cell.length_c   1.000
_cell.angle_alpha   90.00
_cell.angle_beta   90.00
_cell.angle_gamma   90.00
#
_symmetry.space_group_name_H-M   'P 1'
#
loop_
_entity.id
_entity.type
_entity.pdbx_description
1 polymer ?
#
loop_
_entity_poly.entity_id
_entity_poly.type
_entity_poly.pdbx_seq_one_letter_code
_entity_poly.pdbx_strand_id
1 'polypeptide(L)'
;MEQFNNFLILLDSFLSGSWWFPALLIGTGIFFTVYLGFPQFKYFTSAWKIVSGNYDKSESSGETTPFQALTTAMSGAVGTGNIGGVALAIWTGGPAAIFWMWITAIFGMTTKFVEVTLAHKYRTTIEDGSISGGPMYYIEQGLNMKWVAILFSLLMMITAIGSGNMPQINNIALVMNTEFAVPKLFTGLFLGGLLWIIIIGGIQRIASVASKIIPIMGIIYFGGALIILIENHQNVIPS
;
A
#
# COMPACT_ATOMS: atom_id res chain seq x y z
N MET A 1 27.62 -18.01 5.02
CA MET A 1 26.68 -16.91 5.34
C MET A 1 27.12 -15.59 4.72
N GLU A 2 28.39 -15.21 4.76
CA GLU A 2 28.90 -13.97 4.15
C GLU A 2 28.66 -13.88 2.65
N GLN A 3 28.92 -14.94 1.89
CA GLN A 3 28.69 -14.95 0.43
C GLN A 3 27.22 -14.72 0.07
N PHE A 4 26.29 -15.29 0.84
CA PHE A 4 24.86 -15.08 0.65
C PHE A 4 24.45 -13.64 0.99
N ASN A 5 24.99 -13.10 2.08
CA ASN A 5 24.75 -11.71 2.46
C ASN A 5 25.29 -10.73 1.40
N ASN A 6 26.49 -10.97 0.89
CA ASN A 6 27.07 -10.16 -0.19
C ASN A 6 26.25 -10.24 -1.48
N PHE A 7 25.70 -11.41 -1.81
CA PHE A 7 24.78 -11.56 -2.95
C PHE A 7 23.50 -10.75 -2.76
N LEU A 8 22.90 -10.75 -1.56
CA LEU A 8 21.72 -9.95 -1.26
C LEU A 8 22.01 -8.45 -1.33
N ILE A 9 23.15 -7.99 -0.83
CA ILE A 9 23.59 -6.59 -0.93
C ILE A 9 23.78 -6.18 -2.39
N LEU A 10 24.36 -7.04 -3.22
CA LEU A 10 24.51 -6.82 -4.66
C LEU A 10 23.15 -6.72 -5.36
N LEU A 11 22.22 -7.60 -5.04
CA LEU A 11 20.85 -7.55 -5.55
C LEU A 11 20.13 -6.27 -5.14
N ASP A 12 20.24 -5.89 -3.87
CA ASP A 12 19.63 -4.65 -3.37
C ASP A 12 20.22 -3.43 -4.06
N SER A 13 21.54 -3.34 -4.19
CA SER A 13 22.21 -2.23 -4.89
C SER A 13 21.83 -2.16 -6.38
N PHE A 14 21.63 -3.31 -7.03
CA PHE A 14 21.20 -3.37 -8.42
C PHE A 14 19.74 -2.96 -8.60
N LEU A 15 18.85 -3.34 -7.70
CA LEU A 15 17.42 -3.03 -7.78
C LEU A 15 17.10 -1.65 -7.19
N SER A 16 17.45 -1.43 -5.93
CA SER A 16 17.07 -0.23 -5.17
C SER A 16 18.04 0.92 -5.34
N GLY A 17 19.34 0.62 -5.49
CA GLY A 17 20.41 1.62 -5.65
C GLY A 17 20.59 2.12 -7.08
N SER A 18 19.95 1.51 -8.07
CA SER A 18 20.16 1.85 -9.48
C SER A 18 19.07 2.82 -9.98
N TRP A 19 19.46 3.78 -10.80
CA TRP A 19 18.56 4.77 -11.39
C TRP A 19 17.51 4.19 -12.35
N TRP A 20 17.76 3.05 -12.96
CA TRP A 20 16.89 2.43 -13.95
C TRP A 20 15.54 1.97 -13.36
N PHE A 21 15.55 1.49 -12.11
CA PHE A 21 14.34 0.97 -11.47
C PHE A 21 13.33 2.09 -11.15
N PRO A 22 13.71 3.20 -10.46
CA PRO A 22 12.84 4.36 -10.33
C PRO A 22 12.40 4.95 -11.67
N ALA A 23 13.32 5.01 -12.66
CA ALA A 23 13.01 5.52 -14.00
C ALA A 23 11.94 4.65 -14.70
N LEU A 24 12.02 3.33 -14.58
CA LEU A 24 11.03 2.41 -15.12
C LEU A 24 9.66 2.59 -14.45
N LEU A 25 9.63 2.71 -13.13
CA LEU A 25 8.38 2.91 -12.38
C LEU A 25 7.72 4.25 -12.74
N ILE A 26 8.47 5.34 -12.71
CA ILE A 26 7.95 6.68 -13.06
C ILE A 26 7.59 6.73 -14.55
N GLY A 27 8.45 6.19 -15.42
CA GLY A 27 8.21 6.13 -16.85
C GLY A 27 6.94 5.36 -17.22
N THR A 28 6.68 4.24 -16.55
CA THR A 28 5.44 3.48 -16.71
C THR A 28 4.23 4.31 -16.26
N GLY A 29 4.34 5.02 -15.15
CA GLY A 29 3.30 5.91 -14.64
C GLY A 29 3.00 7.08 -15.60
N ILE A 30 4.04 7.71 -16.15
CA ILE A 30 3.93 8.78 -17.16
C ILE A 30 3.27 8.23 -18.42
N PHE A 31 3.74 7.09 -18.93
CA PHE A 31 3.20 6.45 -20.12
C PHE A 31 1.68 6.22 -19.99
N PHE A 32 1.25 5.56 -18.92
CA PHE A 32 -0.17 5.31 -18.70
C PHE A 32 -0.97 6.59 -18.43
N THR A 33 -0.39 7.59 -17.79
CA THR A 33 -1.04 8.87 -17.56
C THR A 33 -1.39 9.57 -18.90
N VAL A 34 -0.44 9.60 -19.82
CA VAL A 34 -0.63 10.18 -21.14
C VAL A 34 -1.55 9.32 -22.00
N TYR A 35 -1.30 8.00 -22.04
CA TYR A 35 -2.07 7.04 -22.84
C TYR A 35 -3.55 7.02 -22.48
N LEU A 36 -3.90 7.12 -21.20
CA LEU A 36 -5.29 7.08 -20.72
C LEU A 36 -5.93 8.47 -20.60
N GLY A 37 -5.21 9.53 -20.95
CA GLY A 37 -5.72 10.91 -20.92
C GLY A 37 -6.00 11.42 -19.52
N PHE A 38 -5.02 11.30 -18.63
CA PHE A 38 -5.04 11.80 -17.23
C PHE A 38 -6.22 11.27 -16.41
N PRO A 39 -6.32 9.94 -16.19
CA PRO A 39 -7.45 9.32 -15.52
C PRO A 39 -7.64 9.81 -14.07
N GLN A 40 -6.56 10.20 -13.37
CA GLN A 40 -6.61 10.74 -12.03
C GLN A 40 -7.47 12.00 -11.90
N PHE A 41 -7.55 12.82 -12.94
CA PHE A 41 -8.42 14.00 -12.98
C PHE A 41 -9.77 13.69 -13.62
N LYS A 42 -9.76 12.97 -14.74
CA LYS A 42 -10.96 12.65 -15.53
C LYS A 42 -12.00 11.87 -14.75
N TYR A 43 -11.57 10.89 -13.95
CA TYR A 43 -12.47 9.99 -13.22
C TYR A 43 -12.62 10.32 -11.74
N PHE A 44 -12.01 11.38 -11.25
CA PHE A 44 -12.05 11.74 -9.82
C PHE A 44 -13.49 11.89 -9.29
N THR A 45 -14.32 12.65 -9.98
CA THR A 45 -15.72 12.85 -9.55
C THR A 45 -16.54 11.55 -9.58
N SER A 46 -16.28 10.68 -10.56
CA SER A 46 -16.96 9.38 -10.65
C SER A 46 -16.50 8.45 -9.53
N ALA A 47 -15.20 8.42 -9.24
CA ALA A 47 -14.66 7.66 -8.13
C ALA A 47 -15.23 8.09 -6.78
N TRP A 48 -15.34 9.41 -6.57
CA TRP A 48 -15.96 9.97 -5.36
C TRP A 48 -17.41 9.53 -5.19
N LYS A 49 -18.20 9.59 -6.26
CA LYS A 49 -19.61 9.14 -6.24
C LYS A 49 -19.74 7.64 -5.93
N ILE A 50 -18.83 6.80 -6.46
CA ILE A 50 -18.82 5.35 -6.19
C ILE A 50 -18.50 5.10 -4.71
N VAL A 51 -17.46 5.74 -4.19
CA VAL A 51 -17.03 5.57 -2.78
C VAL A 51 -18.09 6.09 -1.81
N SER A 52 -18.83 7.15 -2.19
CA SER A 52 -19.92 7.72 -1.39
C SER A 52 -21.22 6.90 -1.42
N GLY A 53 -21.24 5.74 -2.09
CA GLY A 53 -22.39 4.83 -2.11
C GLY A 53 -23.49 5.20 -3.12
N ASN A 54 -23.28 6.23 -3.99
CA ASN A 54 -24.32 6.65 -4.93
C ASN A 54 -24.65 5.61 -6.01
N TYR A 55 -23.86 4.56 -6.12
CA TYR A 55 -24.04 3.45 -7.07
C TYR A 55 -24.23 2.10 -6.37
N ASP A 56 -24.41 2.07 -5.05
CA ASP A 56 -24.68 0.84 -4.31
C ASP A 56 -26.09 0.34 -4.66
N LYS A 57 -26.16 -0.51 -5.68
CA LYS A 57 -27.34 -1.33 -5.95
C LYS A 57 -27.20 -2.62 -5.14
N SER A 58 -28.25 -3.00 -4.45
CA SER A 58 -28.34 -4.21 -3.61
C SER A 58 -28.11 -5.55 -4.36
N GLU A 59 -27.88 -5.50 -5.66
CA GLU A 59 -27.67 -6.66 -6.54
C GLU A 59 -26.21 -6.81 -7.03
N SER A 60 -25.26 -6.02 -6.50
CA SER A 60 -23.85 -6.17 -6.91
C SER A 60 -23.24 -7.44 -6.32
N SER A 61 -22.73 -8.32 -7.17
CA SER A 61 -22.12 -9.61 -6.83
C SER A 61 -20.73 -9.49 -6.14
N GLY A 62 -20.54 -8.50 -5.27
CA GLY A 62 -19.29 -8.28 -4.57
C GLY A 62 -19.39 -8.65 -3.07
N GLU A 63 -18.29 -9.13 -2.49
CA GLU A 63 -18.22 -9.50 -1.07
C GLU A 63 -18.10 -8.28 -0.14
N THR A 64 -17.73 -7.10 -0.68
CA THR A 64 -17.46 -5.87 0.08
C THR A 64 -17.99 -4.65 -0.65
N THR A 65 -18.38 -3.61 0.13
CA THR A 65 -18.78 -2.32 -0.45
C THR A 65 -17.59 -1.57 -1.07
N PRO A 66 -17.82 -0.62 -2.01
CA PRO A 66 -16.75 0.20 -2.57
C PRO A 66 -15.91 0.94 -1.51
N PHE A 67 -16.54 1.45 -0.45
CA PHE A 67 -15.85 2.08 0.66
C PHE A 67 -14.98 1.09 1.45
N GLN A 68 -15.48 -0.11 1.71
CA GLN A 68 -14.71 -1.17 2.35
C GLN A 68 -13.53 -1.62 1.48
N ALA A 69 -13.72 -1.75 0.17
CA ALA A 69 -12.65 -2.08 -0.75
C ALA A 69 -11.55 -1.00 -0.76
N LEU A 70 -11.93 0.29 -0.80
CA LEU A 70 -10.99 1.42 -0.71
C LEU A 70 -10.20 1.39 0.61
N THR A 71 -10.89 1.28 1.75
CA THR A 71 -10.25 1.29 3.06
C THR A 71 -9.37 0.07 3.27
N THR A 72 -9.74 -1.10 2.75
CA THR A 72 -8.89 -2.29 2.76
C THR A 72 -7.63 -2.08 1.94
N ALA A 73 -7.73 -1.51 0.74
CA ALA A 73 -6.56 -1.15 -0.07
C ALA A 73 -5.67 -0.11 0.63
N MET A 74 -6.27 0.89 1.27
CA MET A 74 -5.53 1.88 2.07
C MET A 74 -4.84 1.25 3.28
N SER A 75 -5.45 0.27 3.95
CA SER A 75 -4.81 -0.41 5.09
C SER A 75 -3.54 -1.17 4.71
N GLY A 76 -3.46 -1.66 3.48
CA GLY A 76 -2.25 -2.28 2.95
C GLY A 76 -1.19 -1.27 2.47
N ALA A 77 -1.59 -0.04 2.14
CA ALA A 77 -0.70 0.98 1.62
C ALA A 77 -0.21 1.97 2.70
N VAL A 78 -1.05 2.28 3.68
CA VAL A 78 -0.74 3.23 4.76
C VAL A 78 -0.26 2.48 6.00
N GLY A 79 0.99 2.68 6.37
CA GLY A 79 1.61 2.01 7.51
C GLY A 79 2.66 2.87 8.19
N THR A 80 3.41 2.30 9.11
CA THR A 80 4.51 2.99 9.84
C THR A 80 5.61 3.48 8.91
N GLY A 81 5.77 2.87 7.73
CA GLY A 81 6.69 3.32 6.69
C GLY A 81 6.34 4.71 6.13
N ASN A 82 5.07 5.10 6.11
CA ASN A 82 4.63 6.43 5.65
C ASN A 82 4.96 7.54 6.67
N ILE A 83 5.28 7.17 7.90
CA ILE A 83 5.72 8.11 8.93
C ILE A 83 7.24 8.06 9.06
N GLY A 84 7.79 6.95 9.50
CA GLY A 84 9.22 6.77 9.73
C GLY A 84 10.05 6.78 8.44
N GLY A 85 9.57 6.14 7.37
CA GLY A 85 10.25 6.12 6.08
C GLY A 85 10.30 7.50 5.40
N VAL A 86 9.22 8.28 5.49
CA VAL A 86 9.20 9.66 4.98
C VAL A 86 10.15 10.55 5.78
N ALA A 87 10.15 10.43 7.10
CA ALA A 87 11.10 11.16 7.95
C ALA A 87 12.55 10.82 7.60
N LEU A 88 12.86 9.54 7.41
CA LEU A 88 14.19 9.09 6.99
C LEU A 88 14.57 9.63 5.60
N ALA A 89 13.64 9.61 4.65
CA ALA A 89 13.87 10.14 3.31
C ALA A 89 14.14 11.66 3.31
N ILE A 90 13.46 12.42 4.16
CA ILE A 90 13.71 13.85 4.34
C ILE A 90 15.08 14.07 5.00
N TRP A 91 15.41 13.26 6.00
CA TRP A 91 16.70 13.37 6.70
C TRP A 91 17.88 13.06 5.79
N THR A 92 17.75 12.06 4.90
CA THR A 92 18.84 11.67 3.98
C THR A 92 18.88 12.47 2.69
N GLY A 93 17.71 12.79 2.12
CA GLY A 93 17.57 13.44 0.81
C GLY A 93 17.18 14.92 0.87
N GLY A 94 17.01 15.47 2.07
CA GLY A 94 16.59 16.86 2.28
C GLY A 94 15.15 17.15 1.79
N PRO A 95 14.75 18.45 1.73
CA PRO A 95 13.40 18.85 1.30
C PRO A 95 13.04 18.41 -0.12
N ALA A 96 14.01 18.22 -1.00
CA ALA A 96 13.80 17.72 -2.36
C ALA A 96 13.13 16.33 -2.39
N ALA A 97 13.32 15.51 -1.34
CA ALA A 97 12.67 14.22 -1.24
C ALA A 97 11.13 14.33 -1.28
N ILE A 98 10.55 15.34 -0.63
CA ILE A 98 9.09 15.57 -0.61
C ILE A 98 8.58 15.88 -2.03
N PHE A 99 9.29 16.73 -2.75
CA PHE A 99 8.94 17.07 -4.15
C PHE A 99 8.90 15.82 -5.03
N TRP A 100 9.92 14.98 -4.95
CA TRP A 100 9.96 13.74 -5.74
C TRP A 100 8.91 12.72 -5.32
N MET A 101 8.57 12.66 -4.02
CA MET A 101 7.47 11.82 -3.53
C MET A 101 6.12 12.27 -4.13
N TRP A 102 5.85 13.57 -4.22
CA TRP A 102 4.62 14.06 -4.84
C TRP A 102 4.55 13.76 -6.34
N ILE A 103 5.66 13.97 -7.05
CA ILE A 103 5.75 13.61 -8.48
C ILE A 103 5.46 12.11 -8.67
N THR A 104 6.13 11.27 -7.89
CA THR A 104 5.94 9.83 -7.96
C THR A 104 4.51 9.42 -7.60
N ALA A 105 3.89 10.07 -6.62
CA ALA A 105 2.52 9.79 -6.22
C ALA A 105 1.52 10.09 -7.35
N ILE A 106 1.66 11.23 -8.04
CA ILE A 106 0.77 11.62 -9.15
C ILE A 106 0.79 10.57 -10.26
N PHE A 107 1.97 10.12 -10.66
CA PHE A 107 2.10 9.11 -11.72
C PHE A 107 1.77 7.69 -11.22
N GLY A 108 2.09 7.39 -9.97
CA GLY A 108 1.78 6.13 -9.31
C GLY A 108 0.27 5.86 -9.21
N MET A 109 -0.56 6.90 -9.07
CA MET A 109 -2.03 6.75 -9.11
C MET A 109 -2.50 6.06 -10.38
N THR A 110 -1.94 6.43 -11.53
CA THR A 110 -2.34 5.83 -12.82
C THR A 110 -1.86 4.40 -12.95
N THR A 111 -0.65 4.09 -12.49
CA THR A 111 -0.16 2.71 -12.46
C THR A 111 -1.08 1.82 -11.61
N LYS A 112 -1.49 2.31 -10.44
CA LYS A 112 -2.43 1.59 -9.58
C LYS A 112 -3.82 1.46 -10.21
N PHE A 113 -4.29 2.48 -10.91
CA PHE A 113 -5.56 2.42 -11.64
C PHE A 113 -5.54 1.32 -12.71
N VAL A 114 -4.46 1.20 -13.49
CA VAL A 114 -4.28 0.15 -14.48
C VAL A 114 -4.22 -1.24 -13.83
N GLU A 115 -3.42 -1.39 -12.77
CA GLU A 115 -3.28 -2.64 -12.03
C GLU A 115 -4.64 -3.16 -11.53
N VAL A 116 -5.40 -2.31 -10.84
CA VAL A 116 -6.72 -2.68 -10.30
C VAL A 116 -7.72 -2.98 -11.41
N THR A 117 -7.70 -2.21 -12.50
CA THR A 117 -8.58 -2.43 -13.65
C THR A 117 -8.30 -3.77 -14.31
N LEU A 118 -7.03 -4.13 -14.49
CA LEU A 118 -6.64 -5.43 -15.04
C LEU A 118 -7.00 -6.57 -14.08
N ALA A 119 -6.73 -6.40 -12.79
CA ALA A 119 -7.08 -7.40 -11.78
C ALA A 119 -8.60 -7.67 -11.75
N HIS A 120 -9.42 -6.62 -11.91
CA HIS A 120 -10.87 -6.75 -11.98
C HIS A 120 -11.34 -7.41 -13.29
N LYS A 121 -10.72 -7.03 -14.42
CA LYS A 121 -11.08 -7.57 -15.74
C LYS A 121 -10.79 -9.08 -15.86
N TYR A 122 -9.69 -9.55 -15.29
CA TYR A 122 -9.23 -10.94 -15.36
C TYR A 122 -9.50 -11.74 -14.08
N ARG A 123 -10.46 -11.29 -13.26
CA ARG A 123 -10.88 -12.06 -12.10
C ARG A 123 -11.62 -13.33 -12.52
N THR A 124 -11.41 -14.40 -11.75
CA THR A 124 -12.04 -15.71 -11.96
C THR A 124 -12.76 -16.17 -10.70
N THR A 125 -13.75 -17.02 -10.88
CA THR A 125 -14.37 -17.73 -9.76
C THR A 125 -13.63 -19.05 -9.57
N ILE A 126 -13.14 -19.32 -8.36
CA ILE A 126 -12.49 -20.57 -8.01
C ILE A 126 -13.53 -21.63 -7.60
N GLU A 127 -13.07 -22.87 -7.40
CA GLU A 127 -13.92 -24.04 -7.16
C GLU A 127 -14.83 -23.91 -5.92
N ASP A 128 -14.44 -23.15 -4.93
CA ASP A 128 -15.21 -22.86 -3.71
C ASP A 128 -16.27 -21.75 -3.90
N GLY A 129 -16.40 -21.20 -5.11
CA GLY A 129 -17.32 -20.11 -5.43
C GLY A 129 -16.79 -18.71 -5.09
N SER A 130 -15.61 -18.59 -4.49
CA SER A 130 -15.01 -17.29 -4.20
C SER A 130 -14.40 -16.64 -5.44
N ILE A 131 -14.34 -15.30 -5.45
CA ILE A 131 -13.77 -14.53 -6.56
C ILE A 131 -12.30 -14.29 -6.28
N SER A 132 -11.43 -14.67 -7.21
CA SER A 132 -10.00 -14.43 -7.14
C SER A 132 -9.52 -13.61 -8.34
N GLY A 133 -8.52 -12.77 -8.12
CA GLY A 133 -7.93 -11.90 -9.13
C GLY A 133 -6.55 -11.41 -8.69
N GLY A 134 -5.92 -10.62 -9.54
CA GLY A 134 -4.62 -10.04 -9.24
C GLY A 134 -3.63 -10.20 -10.38
N PRO A 135 -2.35 -9.79 -10.17
CA PRO A 135 -1.34 -9.82 -11.21
C PRO A 135 -1.12 -11.18 -11.83
N MET A 136 -1.13 -12.26 -11.05
CA MET A 136 -0.96 -13.62 -11.56
C MET A 136 -2.01 -13.98 -12.61
N TYR A 137 -3.27 -13.57 -12.42
CA TYR A 137 -4.36 -13.89 -13.34
C TYR A 137 -4.27 -13.11 -14.65
N TYR A 138 -3.96 -11.80 -14.62
CA TYR A 138 -3.83 -11.07 -15.88
C TYR A 138 -2.52 -11.34 -16.61
N ILE A 139 -1.47 -11.81 -15.93
CA ILE A 139 -0.27 -12.32 -16.58
C ILE A 139 -0.58 -13.65 -17.28
N GLU A 140 -1.27 -14.56 -16.61
CA GLU A 140 -1.62 -15.85 -17.21
C GLU A 140 -2.61 -15.70 -18.36
N GLN A 141 -3.73 -15.02 -18.14
CA GLN A 141 -4.83 -14.93 -19.10
C GLN A 141 -4.64 -13.83 -20.14
N GLY A 142 -4.03 -12.70 -19.77
CA GLY A 142 -3.85 -11.56 -20.66
C GLY A 142 -2.60 -11.67 -21.54
N LEU A 143 -1.49 -12.17 -20.99
CA LEU A 143 -0.22 -12.36 -21.72
C LEU A 143 0.00 -13.82 -22.15
N ASN A 144 -0.84 -14.74 -21.69
CA ASN A 144 -0.69 -16.19 -21.94
C ASN A 144 0.67 -16.74 -21.46
N MET A 145 1.21 -16.19 -20.36
CA MET A 145 2.54 -16.50 -19.81
C MET A 145 2.43 -17.14 -18.43
N LYS A 146 1.95 -18.39 -18.39
CA LYS A 146 1.72 -19.10 -17.12
C LYS A 146 2.95 -19.21 -16.23
N TRP A 147 4.14 -19.45 -16.80
CA TRP A 147 5.37 -19.56 -16.02
C TRP A 147 5.74 -18.23 -15.29
N VAL A 148 5.48 -17.09 -15.92
CA VAL A 148 5.69 -15.76 -15.29
C VAL A 148 4.69 -15.54 -14.15
N ALA A 149 3.43 -15.95 -14.33
CA ALA A 149 2.41 -15.87 -13.29
C ALA A 149 2.79 -16.70 -12.05
N ILE A 150 3.31 -17.91 -12.24
CA ILE A 150 3.80 -18.78 -11.17
C ILE A 150 5.00 -18.12 -10.47
N LEU A 151 5.99 -17.63 -11.22
CA LEU A 151 7.16 -16.95 -10.66
C LEU A 151 6.73 -15.72 -9.85
N PHE A 152 5.83 -14.90 -10.38
CA PHE A 152 5.27 -13.76 -9.68
C PHE A 152 4.63 -14.16 -8.34
N SER A 153 3.79 -15.21 -8.35
CA SER A 153 3.11 -15.71 -7.14
C SER A 153 4.10 -16.19 -6.08
N LEU A 154 5.16 -16.89 -6.47
CA LEU A 154 6.21 -17.36 -5.57
C LEU A 154 6.98 -16.17 -4.95
N LEU A 155 7.35 -15.19 -5.76
CA LEU A 155 8.04 -13.99 -5.29
C LEU A 155 7.16 -13.17 -4.34
N MET A 156 5.86 -13.04 -4.65
CA MET A 156 4.91 -12.37 -3.77
C MET A 156 4.73 -13.09 -2.44
N MET A 157 4.72 -14.42 -2.43
CA MET A 157 4.65 -15.20 -1.21
C MET A 157 5.88 -14.96 -0.32
N ILE A 158 7.08 -14.98 -0.90
CA ILE A 158 8.33 -14.68 -0.16
C ILE A 158 8.31 -13.25 0.37
N THR A 159 7.89 -12.28 -0.45
CA THR A 159 7.80 -10.87 -0.07
C THR A 159 6.79 -10.66 1.08
N ALA A 160 5.65 -11.32 1.03
CA ALA A 160 4.64 -11.22 2.09
C ALA A 160 5.16 -11.68 3.45
N ILE A 161 5.98 -12.74 3.49
CA ILE A 161 6.62 -13.21 4.72
C ILE A 161 7.65 -12.21 5.23
N GLY A 162 8.51 -11.67 4.35
CA GLY A 162 9.64 -10.82 4.74
C GLY A 162 9.26 -9.36 4.99
N SER A 163 8.60 -8.70 4.04
CA SER A 163 8.38 -7.25 4.08
C SER A 163 6.95 -6.85 4.50
N GLY A 164 6.00 -7.78 4.49
CA GLY A 164 4.61 -7.47 4.74
C GLY A 164 4.34 -6.92 6.14
N ASN A 165 4.66 -7.67 7.17
CA ASN A 165 4.35 -7.31 8.55
C ASN A 165 5.58 -7.05 9.45
N MET A 166 6.74 -7.65 9.15
CA MET A 166 7.91 -7.54 10.03
C MET A 166 8.36 -6.09 10.30
N PRO A 167 8.51 -5.21 9.33
CA PRO A 167 8.87 -3.81 9.58
C PRO A 167 7.82 -3.07 10.39
N GLN A 168 6.55 -3.33 10.13
CA GLN A 168 5.43 -2.69 10.81
C GLN A 168 5.44 -3.01 12.30
N ILE A 169 5.48 -4.31 12.64
CA ILE A 169 5.46 -4.74 14.04
C ILE A 169 6.74 -4.33 14.77
N ASN A 170 7.89 -4.34 14.11
CA ASN A 170 9.15 -3.91 14.70
C ASN A 170 9.11 -2.42 15.08
N ASN A 171 8.60 -1.55 14.19
CA ASN A 171 8.47 -0.12 14.46
C ASN A 171 7.52 0.15 15.64
N ILE A 172 6.36 -0.52 15.67
CA ILE A 172 5.42 -0.39 16.78
C ILE A 172 6.06 -0.88 18.10
N ALA A 173 6.67 -2.05 18.07
CA ALA A 173 7.30 -2.62 19.27
C ALA A 173 8.49 -1.78 19.77
N LEU A 174 9.22 -1.12 18.86
CA LEU A 174 10.30 -0.21 19.22
C LEU A 174 9.74 1.02 19.95
N VAL A 175 8.74 1.69 19.40
CA VAL A 175 8.11 2.87 20.02
C VAL A 175 7.50 2.50 21.38
N MET A 176 6.78 1.39 21.48
CA MET A 176 6.20 0.92 22.74
C MET A 176 7.27 0.63 23.79
N ASN A 177 8.44 0.16 23.37
CA ASN A 177 9.53 -0.10 24.28
C ASN A 177 10.27 1.15 24.72
N THR A 178 10.53 2.10 23.78
CA THR A 178 11.29 3.32 24.08
C THR A 178 10.47 4.34 24.87
N GLU A 179 9.19 4.55 24.53
CA GLU A 179 8.35 5.58 25.13
C GLU A 179 7.56 5.09 26.35
N PHE A 180 7.15 3.81 26.32
CA PHE A 180 6.27 3.26 27.38
C PHE A 180 6.93 2.12 28.20
N ALA A 181 8.20 1.79 27.93
CA ALA A 181 8.94 0.70 28.58
C ALA A 181 8.23 -0.69 28.47
N VAL A 182 7.35 -0.88 27.47
CA VAL A 182 6.65 -2.15 27.25
C VAL A 182 7.60 -3.13 26.56
N PRO A 183 7.80 -4.36 27.08
CA PRO A 183 8.65 -5.35 26.42
C PRO A 183 8.18 -5.66 24.99
N LYS A 184 9.12 -5.70 24.04
CA LYS A 184 8.83 -5.97 22.62
C LYS A 184 8.05 -7.26 22.40
N LEU A 185 8.37 -8.30 23.17
CA LEU A 185 7.67 -9.58 23.11
C LEU A 185 6.19 -9.46 23.48
N PHE A 186 5.88 -8.69 24.51
CA PHE A 186 4.49 -8.45 24.93
C PHE A 186 3.71 -7.71 23.86
N THR A 187 4.28 -6.66 23.29
CA THR A 187 3.67 -5.92 22.15
C THR A 187 3.43 -6.85 20.97
N GLY A 188 4.41 -7.69 20.63
CA GLY A 188 4.30 -8.65 19.53
C GLY A 188 3.19 -9.68 19.74
N LEU A 189 3.12 -10.28 20.93
CA LEU A 189 2.08 -11.26 21.26
C LEU A 189 0.69 -10.64 21.28
N PHE A 190 0.54 -9.46 21.86
CA PHE A 190 -0.75 -8.74 21.91
C PHE A 190 -1.27 -8.40 20.51
N LEU A 191 -0.43 -7.78 19.68
CA LEU A 191 -0.82 -7.41 18.32
C LEU A 191 -1.02 -8.64 17.42
N GLY A 192 -0.21 -9.67 17.58
CA GLY A 192 -0.37 -10.94 16.90
C GLY A 192 -1.71 -11.60 17.22
N GLY A 193 -2.10 -11.61 18.49
CA GLY A 193 -3.41 -12.10 18.93
C GLY A 193 -4.58 -11.30 18.34
N LEU A 194 -4.49 -9.96 18.33
CA LEU A 194 -5.51 -9.12 17.71
C LEU A 194 -5.64 -9.40 16.20
N LEU A 195 -4.52 -9.47 15.49
CA LEU A 195 -4.51 -9.78 14.06
C LEU A 195 -5.09 -11.16 13.77
N TRP A 196 -4.74 -12.14 14.58
CA TRP A 196 -5.26 -13.51 14.45
C TRP A 196 -6.79 -13.54 14.54
N ILE A 197 -7.38 -12.84 15.53
CA ILE A 197 -8.82 -12.73 15.70
C ILE A 197 -9.48 -12.09 14.47
N ILE A 198 -8.85 -11.09 13.85
CA ILE A 198 -9.39 -10.40 12.66
C ILE A 198 -9.31 -11.30 11.43
N ILE A 199 -8.17 -11.95 11.21
CA ILE A 199 -7.89 -12.74 10.00
C ILE A 199 -8.78 -13.99 9.91
N ILE A 200 -9.09 -14.65 11.02
CA ILE A 200 -9.99 -15.82 11.04
C ILE A 200 -11.38 -15.52 10.46
N GLY A 201 -11.84 -14.27 10.54
CA GLY A 201 -13.11 -13.85 9.95
C GLY A 201 -13.08 -13.60 8.44
N GLY A 202 -11.96 -13.87 7.77
CA GLY A 202 -11.81 -13.71 6.31
C GLY A 202 -11.86 -12.27 5.82
N ILE A 203 -11.93 -12.10 4.51
CA ILE A 203 -11.84 -10.79 3.84
C ILE A 203 -12.95 -9.82 4.27
N GLN A 204 -14.16 -10.31 4.51
CA GLN A 204 -15.29 -9.48 4.95
C GLN A 204 -15.03 -8.85 6.32
N ARG A 205 -14.45 -9.61 7.26
CA ARG A 205 -14.11 -9.10 8.59
C ARG A 205 -12.94 -8.13 8.54
N ILE A 206 -11.91 -8.44 7.74
CA ILE A 206 -10.78 -7.55 7.49
C ILE A 206 -11.29 -6.21 6.93
N ALA A 207 -12.14 -6.25 5.90
CA ALA A 207 -12.72 -5.06 5.28
C ALA A 207 -13.60 -4.25 6.25
N SER A 208 -14.40 -4.91 7.08
CA SER A 208 -15.23 -4.26 8.11
C SER A 208 -14.38 -3.55 9.17
N VAL A 209 -13.28 -4.16 9.62
CA VAL A 209 -12.36 -3.56 10.59
C VAL A 209 -11.59 -2.40 9.95
N ALA A 210 -11.06 -2.59 8.75
CA ALA A 210 -10.33 -1.56 8.00
C ALA A 210 -11.19 -0.32 7.76
N SER A 211 -12.47 -0.49 7.39
CA SER A 211 -13.39 0.63 7.14
C SER A 211 -13.67 1.51 8.37
N LYS A 212 -13.42 1.00 9.56
CA LYS A 212 -13.55 1.77 10.81
C LYS A 212 -12.23 2.39 11.26
N ILE A 213 -11.14 1.62 11.18
CA ILE A 213 -9.83 2.05 11.70
C ILE A 213 -9.19 3.11 10.80
N ILE A 214 -9.24 2.95 9.47
CA ILE A 214 -8.55 3.83 8.54
C ILE A 214 -9.03 5.30 8.64
N PRO A 215 -10.34 5.61 8.67
CA PRO A 215 -10.79 6.99 8.87
C PRO A 215 -10.32 7.58 10.20
N ILE A 216 -10.35 6.80 11.28
CA ILE A 216 -9.89 7.23 12.61
C ILE A 216 -8.39 7.55 12.57
N MET A 217 -7.58 6.66 11.99
CA MET A 217 -6.15 6.91 11.78
C MET A 217 -5.91 8.20 11.00
N GLY A 218 -6.65 8.42 9.93
CA GLY A 218 -6.57 9.63 9.12
C GLY A 218 -6.85 10.89 9.95
N ILE A 219 -7.93 10.89 10.72
CA ILE A 219 -8.30 12.03 11.57
C ILE A 219 -7.22 12.32 12.62
N ILE A 220 -6.72 11.29 13.31
CA ILE A 220 -5.66 11.45 14.32
C ILE A 220 -4.37 11.99 13.68
N TYR A 221 -3.97 11.44 12.54
CA TYR A 221 -2.74 11.84 11.87
C TYR A 221 -2.82 13.28 11.35
N PHE A 222 -3.90 13.62 10.62
CA PHE A 222 -4.09 14.98 10.12
C PHE A 222 -4.29 15.99 11.25
N GLY A 223 -5.03 15.64 12.29
CA GLY A 223 -5.21 16.47 13.47
C GLY A 223 -3.89 16.76 14.18
N GLY A 224 -3.08 15.72 14.40
CA GLY A 224 -1.74 15.89 14.99
C GLY A 224 -0.81 16.75 14.12
N ALA A 225 -0.81 16.52 12.80
CA ALA A 225 -0.04 17.34 11.87
C ALA A 225 -0.46 18.80 11.89
N LEU A 226 -1.77 19.09 11.92
CA LEU A 226 -2.29 20.45 12.03
C LEU A 226 -1.87 21.14 13.32
N ILE A 227 -1.92 20.44 14.46
CA ILE A 227 -1.47 20.99 15.75
C ILE A 227 0.01 21.40 15.66
N ILE A 228 0.87 20.51 15.14
CA ILE A 228 2.30 20.79 14.97
C ILE A 228 2.53 22.00 14.05
N LEU A 229 1.78 22.11 12.94
CA LEU A 229 1.90 23.24 12.01
C LEU A 229 1.44 24.56 12.66
N ILE A 230 0.38 24.54 13.47
CA ILE A 230 -0.11 25.73 14.18
C ILE A 230 0.91 26.18 15.23
N GLU A 231 1.45 25.26 16.01
CA GLU A 231 2.47 25.56 17.02
C GLU A 231 3.76 26.12 16.40
N ASN A 232 4.12 25.64 15.22
CA ASN A 232 5.34 26.05 14.52
C ASN A 232 5.08 26.97 13.32
N HIS A 233 3.97 27.73 13.31
CA HIS A 233 3.56 28.56 12.18
C HIS A 233 4.63 29.57 11.73
N GLN A 234 5.48 30.04 12.65
CA GLN A 234 6.56 30.96 12.34
C GLN A 234 7.67 30.35 11.48
N ASN A 235 7.79 29.01 11.45
CA ASN A 235 8.80 28.28 10.69
C ASN A 235 8.26 27.71 9.37
N VAL A 236 6.97 27.91 9.07
CA VAL A 236 6.35 27.34 7.85
C VAL A 236 6.61 28.19 6.61
N ILE A 237 6.78 29.51 6.75
CA ILE A 237 6.91 30.45 5.62
C ILE A 237 8.33 30.98 5.37
N PRO A 238 9.31 30.94 6.27
CA PRO A 238 10.63 31.57 6.04
C PRO A 238 11.64 30.69 5.29
N SER A 239 11.28 29.54 4.84
CA SER A 239 12.15 28.65 4.05
C SER A 239 11.71 28.62 2.56
#